data_9259cb6070d38b868bf30ce1de8d1127
#
_entry.id   9259cb6070d38b868bf30ce1de8d1127
#
_cell.length_a   1.000
_cell.length_b   1.000
_cell.length_c   1.000
_cell.angle_alpha   90.00
_cell.angle_beta   90.00
_cell.angle_gamma   90.00
#
_symmetry.space_group_name_H-M   'P 1'
#
loop_
_entity.id
_entity.type
_entity.pdbx_description
1 polymer ?
#
loop_
_entity_poly.entity_id
_entity_poly.type
_entity_poly.pdbx_seq_one_letter_code
_entity_poly.pdbx_strand_id
1 'polypeptide(L)'
;GSTPVYLNNPIVAEVDGKPIYLDELKHIRIQEALKQLYEMQTRALKEKILDKLADKHPSLVAEQAPKVTQTEIKKFYDSNPGIKELGNISQVSVEIRDYLEKSFQQVHVERLYQNAVQKGWVKVYLKPPNDFRLVAGLGTAMVWAEEKSPSTRRVFVLEYSDFQCPFCKRVQSTLEKVRNKYSNEVQFGYRHFPLPFHKEAHGLAQAVECARDQNKFWELQDLFYKNISNSASDKEILDLAKLAGVENIRDFEFCWHNGKYAERVKNDIRDGAELGIQGTPTFILGAYDPETQTVSGEMFSGAVSEEKFVRVIEKYLTSTRTEAKLNQ
;
A
#
# COMPACT_ATOMS: atom_id res chain seq x y z
N GLY A 1 -7.85 -39.02 0.61
CA GLY A 1 -7.32 -37.88 -0.01
C GLY A 1 -8.34 -36.76 0.01
N SER A 2 -8.31 -35.92 0.99
CA SER A 2 -9.13 -34.72 1.05
C SER A 2 -8.54 -33.70 0.11
N THR A 3 -9.22 -33.40 -0.96
CA THR A 3 -8.94 -32.24 -1.77
C THR A 3 -9.46 -31.03 -1.00
N PRO A 4 -8.62 -30.21 -0.45
CA PRO A 4 -9.11 -29.05 0.22
C PRO A 4 -9.18 -27.86 -0.72
N VAL A 5 -10.27 -27.18 -0.69
CA VAL A 5 -10.30 -25.74 -0.56
C VAL A 5 -10.25 -24.92 -1.83
N TYR A 6 -10.35 -25.49 -3.00
CA TYR A 6 -10.61 -24.70 -4.21
C TYR A 6 -12.12 -24.58 -4.54
N LEU A 7 -12.94 -24.69 -3.50
CA LEU A 7 -14.40 -24.57 -3.63
C LEU A 7 -14.88 -23.23 -4.20
N ASN A 8 -13.99 -22.23 -4.36
CA ASN A 8 -14.36 -20.91 -4.87
C ASN A 8 -13.46 -20.39 -6.00
N ASN A 9 -12.73 -21.26 -6.68
CA ASN A 9 -11.95 -20.87 -7.86
C ASN A 9 -12.40 -21.67 -9.09
N PRO A 10 -13.61 -21.40 -9.63
CA PRO A 10 -14.15 -22.15 -10.75
C PRO A 10 -13.39 -21.86 -12.04
N ILE A 11 -13.43 -22.81 -12.97
CA ILE A 11 -13.04 -22.58 -14.35
C ILE A 11 -14.08 -21.63 -14.97
N VAL A 12 -13.63 -20.55 -15.56
CA VAL A 12 -14.48 -19.53 -16.19
C VAL A 12 -14.39 -19.54 -17.70
N ALA A 13 -13.34 -20.15 -18.25
CA ALA A 13 -13.18 -20.37 -19.69
C ALA A 13 -12.17 -21.48 -19.97
N GLU A 14 -12.10 -21.93 -21.21
CA GLU A 14 -11.04 -22.83 -21.70
C GLU A 14 -10.56 -22.33 -23.07
N VAL A 15 -9.26 -22.42 -23.28
CA VAL A 15 -8.62 -22.12 -24.56
C VAL A 15 -7.78 -23.35 -24.96
N ASP A 16 -8.17 -24.00 -26.05
CA ASP A 16 -7.54 -25.23 -26.54
C ASP A 16 -7.41 -26.30 -25.43
N GLY A 17 -8.46 -26.45 -24.61
CA GLY A 17 -8.51 -27.41 -23.51
C GLY A 17 -7.71 -27.00 -22.27
N LYS A 18 -7.11 -25.80 -22.24
CA LYS A 18 -6.46 -25.25 -21.04
C LYS A 18 -7.43 -24.38 -20.27
N PRO A 19 -7.69 -24.66 -18.99
CA PRO A 19 -8.65 -23.92 -18.20
C PRO A 19 -8.09 -22.53 -17.84
N ILE A 20 -9.01 -21.57 -17.77
CA ILE A 20 -8.81 -20.25 -17.13
C ILE A 20 -9.67 -20.24 -15.88
N TYR A 21 -9.05 -19.99 -14.75
CA TYR A 21 -9.72 -19.94 -13.46
C TYR A 21 -10.14 -18.52 -13.08
N LEU A 22 -11.15 -18.40 -12.23
CA LEU A 22 -11.67 -17.09 -11.78
C LEU A 22 -10.58 -16.22 -11.15
N ASP A 23 -9.64 -16.82 -10.42
CA ASP A 23 -8.55 -16.09 -9.76
C ASP A 23 -7.49 -15.53 -10.72
N GLU A 24 -7.46 -16.01 -11.98
CA GLU A 24 -6.62 -15.43 -13.03
C GLU A 24 -7.17 -14.10 -13.57
N LEU A 25 -8.44 -13.79 -13.30
CA LEU A 25 -9.07 -12.51 -13.65
C LEU A 25 -8.75 -11.39 -12.63
N LYS A 26 -7.75 -11.59 -11.79
CA LYS A 26 -7.35 -10.63 -10.76
C LYS A 26 -6.89 -9.32 -11.39
N HIS A 27 -7.64 -8.27 -11.10
CA HIS A 27 -7.32 -6.90 -11.48
C HIS A 27 -7.57 -5.98 -10.29
N ILE A 28 -6.75 -4.93 -10.15
CA ILE A 28 -6.87 -3.99 -9.02
C ILE A 28 -8.28 -3.41 -8.89
N ARG A 29 -8.94 -3.10 -10.01
CA ARG A 29 -10.32 -2.59 -9.99
C ARG A 29 -11.33 -3.59 -9.44
N ILE A 30 -11.10 -4.88 -9.67
CA ILE A 30 -11.93 -5.94 -9.10
C ILE A 30 -11.71 -6.04 -7.60
N GLN A 31 -10.46 -5.95 -7.14
CA GLN A 31 -10.15 -5.90 -5.71
C GLN A 31 -10.80 -4.71 -5.01
N GLU A 32 -10.69 -3.52 -5.59
CA GLU A 32 -11.32 -2.31 -5.07
C GLU A 32 -12.84 -2.44 -5.02
N ALA A 33 -13.45 -2.96 -6.08
CA ALA A 33 -14.89 -3.18 -6.12
C ALA A 33 -15.37 -4.16 -5.05
N LEU A 34 -14.64 -5.24 -4.81
CA LEU A 34 -14.98 -6.21 -3.76
C LEU A 34 -14.76 -5.64 -2.35
N LYS A 35 -13.71 -4.86 -2.16
CA LYS A 35 -13.49 -4.14 -0.91
C LYS A 35 -14.65 -3.18 -0.63
N GLN A 36 -15.06 -2.40 -1.61
CA GLN A 36 -16.21 -1.50 -1.52
C GLN A 36 -17.50 -2.27 -1.23
N LEU A 37 -17.73 -3.38 -1.92
CA LEU A 37 -18.89 -4.23 -1.67
C LEU A 37 -18.91 -4.73 -0.23
N TYR A 38 -17.78 -5.22 0.27
CA TYR A 38 -17.65 -5.67 1.65
C TYR A 38 -17.91 -4.55 2.66
N GLU A 39 -17.38 -3.35 2.42
CA GLU A 39 -17.62 -2.17 3.26
C GLU A 39 -19.10 -1.78 3.27
N MET A 40 -19.76 -1.82 2.12
CA MET A 40 -21.21 -1.58 2.01
C MET A 40 -22.01 -2.64 2.75
N GLN A 41 -21.67 -3.92 2.58
CA GLN A 41 -22.31 -5.03 3.29
C GLN A 41 -22.12 -4.91 4.81
N THR A 42 -20.93 -4.56 5.27
CA THR A 42 -20.65 -4.35 6.69
C THR A 42 -21.49 -3.23 7.27
N ARG A 43 -21.64 -2.12 6.54
CA ARG A 43 -22.48 -0.99 6.95
C ARG A 43 -23.95 -1.39 7.02
N ALA A 44 -24.48 -2.00 5.97
CA ALA A 44 -25.87 -2.50 5.95
C ALA A 44 -26.13 -3.54 7.06
N LEU A 45 -25.16 -4.41 7.33
CA LEU A 45 -25.27 -5.39 8.40
C LEU A 45 -25.34 -4.71 9.77
N LYS A 46 -24.51 -3.68 10.04
CA LYS A 46 -24.57 -2.92 11.29
C LYS A 46 -25.94 -2.26 11.52
N GLU A 47 -26.51 -1.67 10.48
CA GLU A 47 -27.86 -1.08 10.55
C GLU A 47 -28.90 -2.15 10.92
N LYS A 48 -28.87 -3.30 10.28
CA LYS A 48 -29.78 -4.43 10.59
C LYS A 48 -29.59 -5.00 11.99
N ILE A 49 -28.35 -5.05 12.46
CA ILE A 49 -28.04 -5.48 13.83
C ILE A 49 -28.65 -4.49 14.84
N LEU A 50 -28.46 -3.19 14.63
CA LEU A 50 -29.02 -2.16 15.50
C LEU A 50 -30.55 -2.17 15.53
N ASP A 51 -31.21 -2.36 14.38
CA ASP A 51 -32.66 -2.53 14.32
C ASP A 51 -33.13 -3.70 15.20
N LYS A 52 -32.45 -4.85 15.09
CA LYS A 52 -32.77 -6.03 15.88
C LYS A 52 -32.46 -5.88 17.37
N LEU A 53 -31.38 -5.15 17.69
CA LEU A 53 -31.03 -4.82 19.07
C LEU A 53 -32.07 -3.87 19.70
N ALA A 54 -32.62 -2.94 18.92
CA ALA A 54 -33.69 -2.04 19.39
C ALA A 54 -34.92 -2.83 19.85
N ASP A 55 -35.27 -3.90 19.13
CA ASP A 55 -36.40 -4.78 19.48
C ASP A 55 -36.12 -5.64 20.73
N LYS A 56 -34.91 -6.16 20.87
CA LYS A 56 -34.54 -7.11 21.93
C LYS A 56 -33.95 -6.46 23.18
N HIS A 57 -33.27 -5.34 23.00
CA HIS A 57 -32.57 -4.60 24.06
C HIS A 57 -32.83 -3.09 23.92
N PRO A 58 -34.08 -2.63 24.07
CA PRO A 58 -34.45 -1.23 23.81
C PRO A 58 -33.69 -0.23 24.70
N SER A 59 -33.29 -0.64 25.89
CA SER A 59 -32.51 0.22 26.81
C SER A 59 -31.11 0.57 26.27
N LEU A 60 -30.50 -0.33 25.46
CA LEU A 60 -29.20 -0.06 24.84
C LEU A 60 -29.29 1.04 23.78
N VAL A 61 -30.40 1.08 23.03
CA VAL A 61 -30.60 1.97 21.89
C VAL A 61 -31.27 3.28 22.29
N ALA A 62 -31.86 3.33 23.50
CA ALA A 62 -32.49 4.53 24.03
C ALA A 62 -31.49 5.67 24.38
N GLU A 63 -30.23 5.31 24.56
CA GLU A 63 -29.17 6.30 24.82
C GLU A 63 -28.94 7.16 23.57
N GLN A 64 -29.09 8.47 23.72
CA GLN A 64 -28.91 9.40 22.61
C GLN A 64 -27.45 9.82 22.44
N ALA A 65 -27.07 10.16 21.20
CA ALA A 65 -25.77 10.76 20.92
C ALA A 65 -25.60 12.09 21.69
N PRO A 66 -24.38 12.41 22.13
CA PRO A 66 -24.11 13.72 22.77
C PRO A 66 -24.49 14.88 21.84
N LYS A 67 -25.07 15.92 22.39
CA LYS A 67 -25.39 17.15 21.64
C LYS A 67 -24.12 17.95 21.37
N VAL A 68 -24.04 18.56 20.21
CA VAL A 68 -22.96 19.49 19.85
C VAL A 68 -23.16 20.82 20.61
N THR A 69 -22.15 21.23 21.38
CA THR A 69 -22.13 22.47 22.12
C THR A 69 -21.42 23.59 21.35
N GLN A 70 -21.64 24.84 21.75
CA GLN A 70 -20.92 25.99 21.18
C GLN A 70 -19.40 25.89 21.42
N THR A 71 -19.00 25.33 22.54
CA THR A 71 -17.58 25.09 22.86
C THR A 71 -16.94 24.16 21.85
N GLU A 72 -17.63 23.10 21.44
CA GLU A 72 -17.14 22.14 20.44
C GLU A 72 -17.07 22.78 19.05
N ILE A 73 -18.04 23.57 18.68
CA ILE A 73 -18.02 24.34 17.42
C ILE A 73 -16.81 25.27 17.39
N LYS A 74 -16.57 26.02 18.48
CA LYS A 74 -15.43 26.93 18.59
C LYS A 74 -14.11 26.18 18.52
N LYS A 75 -13.98 25.08 19.25
CA LYS A 75 -12.78 24.23 19.24
C LYS A 75 -12.46 23.67 17.83
N PHE A 76 -13.49 23.21 17.13
CA PHE A 76 -13.37 22.73 15.77
C PHE A 76 -12.92 23.83 14.80
N TYR A 77 -13.54 25.01 14.89
CA TYR A 77 -13.18 26.20 14.10
C TYR A 77 -11.71 26.59 14.34
N ASP A 78 -11.31 26.68 15.61
CA ASP A 78 -9.95 27.10 15.98
C ASP A 78 -8.88 26.09 15.53
N SER A 79 -9.21 24.80 15.49
CA SER A 79 -8.30 23.70 15.13
C SER A 79 -8.18 23.45 13.62
N ASN A 80 -9.03 24.10 12.80
CA ASN A 80 -9.07 23.85 11.36
C ASN A 80 -8.86 25.16 10.57
N PRO A 81 -7.62 25.55 10.27
CA PRO A 81 -7.28 26.79 9.59
C PRO A 81 -8.02 27.00 8.26
N GLY A 82 -8.21 25.93 7.48
CA GLY A 82 -8.91 26.00 6.20
C GLY A 82 -10.38 26.44 6.30
N ILE A 83 -11.03 26.23 7.46
CA ILE A 83 -12.40 26.70 7.68
C ILE A 83 -12.44 28.20 7.92
N LYS A 84 -11.39 28.77 8.49
CA LYS A 84 -11.27 30.21 8.71
C LYS A 84 -11.21 31.01 7.39
N GLU A 85 -10.74 30.35 6.34
CA GLU A 85 -10.74 30.93 4.98
C GLU A 85 -12.15 31.03 4.37
N LEU A 86 -13.10 30.20 4.84
CA LEU A 86 -14.49 30.18 4.37
C LEU A 86 -15.35 31.26 5.05
N GLY A 87 -14.92 31.79 6.18
CA GLY A 87 -15.62 32.83 6.90
C GLY A 87 -15.35 32.84 8.40
N ASN A 88 -15.90 33.83 9.08
CA ASN A 88 -15.85 33.89 10.55
C ASN A 88 -16.77 32.82 11.19
N ILE A 89 -16.58 32.57 12.48
CA ILE A 89 -17.29 31.48 13.19
C ILE A 89 -18.82 31.61 13.10
N SER A 90 -19.36 32.84 13.11
CA SER A 90 -20.80 33.03 13.00
C SER A 90 -21.36 32.66 11.62
N GLN A 91 -20.54 32.78 10.59
CA GLN A 91 -20.92 32.44 9.21
C GLN A 91 -20.89 30.93 8.92
N VAL A 92 -19.99 30.19 9.58
CA VAL A 92 -19.78 28.75 9.34
C VAL A 92 -20.26 27.83 10.47
N SER A 93 -20.86 28.42 11.52
CA SER A 93 -21.25 27.64 12.72
C SER A 93 -22.32 26.58 12.45
N VAL A 94 -23.23 26.83 11.51
CA VAL A 94 -24.31 25.89 11.15
C VAL A 94 -23.70 24.65 10.47
N GLU A 95 -22.84 24.88 9.51
CA GLU A 95 -22.14 23.80 8.77
C GLU A 95 -21.24 22.97 9.68
N ILE A 96 -20.54 23.66 10.61
CA ILE A 96 -19.72 22.98 11.62
C ILE A 96 -20.60 22.12 12.53
N ARG A 97 -21.73 22.67 12.98
CA ARG A 97 -22.69 21.94 13.81
C ARG A 97 -23.20 20.69 13.11
N ASP A 98 -23.66 20.82 11.88
CA ASP A 98 -24.18 19.69 11.09
C ASP A 98 -23.12 18.60 10.88
N TYR A 99 -21.89 19.00 10.61
CA TYR A 99 -20.76 18.09 10.49
C TYR A 99 -20.48 17.34 11.81
N LEU A 100 -20.40 18.08 12.92
CA LEU A 100 -20.13 17.50 14.23
C LEU A 100 -21.27 16.60 14.71
N GLU A 101 -22.52 16.96 14.48
CA GLU A 101 -23.69 16.13 14.81
C GLU A 101 -23.64 14.78 14.08
N LYS A 102 -23.33 14.79 12.79
CA LYS A 102 -23.14 13.56 12.01
C LYS A 102 -21.99 12.72 12.55
N SER A 103 -20.86 13.36 12.88
CA SER A 103 -19.69 12.70 13.45
C SER A 103 -20.00 12.07 14.81
N PHE A 104 -20.66 12.81 15.71
CA PHE A 104 -21.04 12.31 17.03
C PHE A 104 -22.03 11.16 16.93
N GLN A 105 -22.98 11.23 16.00
CA GLN A 105 -23.91 10.16 15.75
C GLN A 105 -23.21 8.89 15.27
N GLN A 106 -22.22 9.00 14.37
CA GLN A 106 -21.45 7.86 13.91
C GLN A 106 -20.64 7.20 15.03
N VAL A 107 -19.98 8.02 15.88
CA VAL A 107 -19.22 7.51 17.04
C VAL A 107 -20.16 6.84 18.04
N HIS A 108 -21.33 7.42 18.27
CA HIS A 108 -22.32 6.84 19.19
C HIS A 108 -22.84 5.50 18.71
N VAL A 109 -23.21 5.39 17.44
CA VAL A 109 -23.67 4.15 16.80
C VAL A 109 -22.59 3.07 16.89
N GLU A 110 -21.35 3.41 16.61
CA GLU A 110 -20.23 2.46 16.73
C GLU A 110 -20.05 1.98 18.17
N ARG A 111 -20.16 2.88 19.15
CA ARG A 111 -20.08 2.51 20.57
C ARG A 111 -21.20 1.56 20.97
N LEU A 112 -22.44 1.80 20.55
CA LEU A 112 -23.58 0.91 20.81
C LEU A 112 -23.33 -0.49 20.22
N TYR A 113 -22.85 -0.53 19.00
CA TYR A 113 -22.49 -1.77 18.31
C TYR A 113 -21.41 -2.55 19.08
N GLN A 114 -20.32 -1.88 19.44
CA GLN A 114 -19.21 -2.49 20.18
C GLN A 114 -19.66 -2.99 21.58
N ASN A 115 -20.50 -2.25 22.26
CA ASN A 115 -21.07 -2.68 23.54
C ASN A 115 -21.90 -3.98 23.39
N ALA A 116 -22.69 -4.08 22.34
CA ALA A 116 -23.49 -5.28 22.07
C ALA A 116 -22.60 -6.48 21.70
N VAL A 117 -21.53 -6.27 20.96
CA VAL A 117 -20.53 -7.31 20.66
C VAL A 117 -19.85 -7.79 21.93
N GLN A 118 -19.40 -6.89 22.81
CA GLN A 118 -18.76 -7.24 24.09
C GLN A 118 -19.68 -8.00 25.01
N LYS A 119 -20.98 -7.71 25.01
CA LYS A 119 -21.99 -8.45 25.79
C LYS A 119 -22.33 -9.82 25.19
N GLY A 120 -21.75 -10.18 24.05
CA GLY A 120 -22.03 -11.43 23.34
C GLY A 120 -23.40 -11.50 22.68
N TRP A 121 -24.10 -10.38 22.54
CA TRP A 121 -25.42 -10.30 21.88
C TRP A 121 -25.33 -10.32 20.37
N VAL A 122 -24.15 -10.05 19.83
CA VAL A 122 -23.87 -10.00 18.39
C VAL A 122 -22.74 -10.94 18.03
N LYS A 123 -23.01 -11.81 17.06
CA LYS A 123 -22.00 -12.64 16.39
C LYS A 123 -22.04 -12.34 14.90
N VAL A 124 -20.91 -11.94 14.34
CA VAL A 124 -20.80 -11.59 12.93
C VAL A 124 -20.10 -12.71 12.18
N TYR A 125 -20.76 -13.19 11.12
CA TYR A 125 -20.25 -14.25 10.24
C TYR A 125 -19.85 -13.73 8.85
N LEU A 126 -20.13 -12.45 8.56
CA LEU A 126 -19.68 -11.82 7.33
C LEU A 126 -18.16 -11.77 7.33
N LYS A 127 -17.56 -12.43 6.36
CA LYS A 127 -16.11 -12.46 6.18
C LYS A 127 -15.71 -11.48 5.09
N PRO A 128 -14.53 -10.84 5.21
CA PRO A 128 -13.97 -10.08 4.11
C PRO A 128 -13.80 -10.99 2.89
N PRO A 129 -13.85 -10.42 1.67
CA PRO A 129 -13.62 -11.21 0.46
C PRO A 129 -12.29 -11.94 0.58
N ASN A 130 -12.32 -13.23 0.31
CA ASN A 130 -11.11 -14.05 0.32
C ASN A 130 -10.18 -13.64 -0.79
N ASP A 131 -8.95 -13.38 -0.41
CA ASP A 131 -7.72 -13.38 -1.19
C ASP A 131 -7.82 -13.02 -2.68
N PHE A 132 -8.02 -11.76 -2.95
CA PHE A 132 -7.59 -11.19 -4.22
C PHE A 132 -6.10 -10.90 -4.13
N ARG A 133 -5.28 -11.93 -4.23
CA ARG A 133 -3.86 -11.76 -4.36
C ARG A 133 -3.53 -11.26 -5.75
N LEU A 134 -2.96 -10.09 -5.87
CA LEU A 134 -2.25 -9.67 -7.06
C LEU A 134 -1.00 -10.53 -7.23
N VAL A 135 -0.69 -10.85 -8.47
CA VAL A 135 0.59 -11.45 -8.82
C VAL A 135 1.41 -10.43 -9.60
N ALA A 136 2.51 -10.00 -9.03
CA ALA A 136 3.42 -9.04 -9.64
C ALA A 136 4.73 -9.72 -9.99
N GLY A 137 5.16 -9.61 -11.25
CA GLY A 137 6.50 -10.00 -11.66
C GLY A 137 7.54 -9.02 -11.14
N LEU A 138 8.69 -9.52 -10.70
CA LEU A 138 9.79 -8.68 -10.25
C LEU A 138 10.47 -7.93 -11.41
N GLY A 139 10.42 -8.49 -12.64
CA GLY A 139 11.14 -7.93 -13.76
C GLY A 139 12.61 -7.74 -13.44
N THR A 140 13.13 -6.54 -13.68
CA THR A 140 14.49 -6.15 -13.32
C THR A 140 14.60 -5.38 -12.01
N ALA A 141 13.67 -5.57 -11.09
CA ALA A 141 13.69 -4.91 -9.79
C ALA A 141 15.06 -5.00 -9.12
N MET A 142 15.49 -3.90 -8.51
CA MET A 142 16.68 -3.93 -7.66
C MET A 142 16.34 -4.54 -6.32
N VAL A 143 16.96 -5.67 -6.01
CA VAL A 143 16.71 -6.43 -4.79
C VAL A 143 17.70 -6.02 -3.70
N TRP A 144 17.19 -5.87 -2.49
CA TRP A 144 17.99 -5.54 -1.31
C TRP A 144 18.66 -6.78 -0.76
N ALA A 145 19.97 -6.75 -0.54
CA ALA A 145 20.74 -7.80 0.09
C ALA A 145 20.62 -9.19 -0.57
N GLU A 146 21.02 -9.29 -1.82
CA GLU A 146 21.00 -10.54 -2.63
C GLU A 146 21.77 -11.71 -2.05
N GLU A 147 22.75 -11.46 -1.19
CA GLU A 147 23.74 -12.45 -0.76
C GLU A 147 23.24 -13.50 0.23
N LYS A 148 22.06 -13.33 0.80
CA LYS A 148 21.52 -14.30 1.74
C LYS A 148 20.51 -15.20 1.04
N SER A 149 20.71 -16.50 1.15
CA SER A 149 19.94 -17.56 0.53
C SER A 149 18.45 -17.22 0.29
N PRO A 150 17.97 -17.20 -0.97
CA PRO A 150 16.57 -16.95 -1.29
C PRO A 150 15.61 -17.93 -0.62
N SER A 151 16.07 -19.12 -0.25
CA SER A 151 15.27 -20.19 0.35
C SER A 151 14.68 -19.85 1.74
N THR A 152 15.24 -18.85 2.43
CA THR A 152 14.75 -18.45 3.76
C THR A 152 13.78 -17.28 3.73
N ARG A 153 13.71 -16.54 2.63
CA ARG A 153 12.87 -15.34 2.48
C ARG A 153 11.63 -15.69 1.67
N ARG A 154 10.51 -15.79 2.36
CA ARG A 154 9.23 -16.23 1.79
C ARG A 154 8.24 -15.10 1.55
N VAL A 155 8.58 -13.90 1.99
CA VAL A 155 7.76 -12.70 1.83
C VAL A 155 8.59 -11.65 1.13
N PHE A 156 7.96 -10.92 0.23
CA PHE A 156 8.59 -9.85 -0.54
C PHE A 156 7.80 -8.55 -0.41
N VAL A 157 8.51 -7.46 -0.24
CA VAL A 157 7.99 -6.09 -0.31
C VAL A 157 8.57 -5.44 -1.56
N LEU A 158 7.74 -5.30 -2.60
CA LEU A 158 8.11 -4.64 -3.85
C LEU A 158 7.59 -3.21 -3.84
N GLU A 159 8.50 -2.24 -3.92
CA GLU A 159 8.20 -0.82 -4.00
C GLU A 159 8.24 -0.34 -5.45
N TYR A 160 7.18 0.36 -5.88
CA TYR A 160 7.18 1.21 -7.07
C TYR A 160 7.26 2.66 -6.63
N SER A 161 8.25 3.41 -7.10
CA SER A 161 8.57 4.69 -6.50
C SER A 161 9.12 5.72 -7.49
N ASP A 162 9.14 6.98 -7.06
CA ASP A 162 9.53 8.15 -7.83
C ASP A 162 10.41 9.06 -6.96
N PHE A 163 11.60 9.41 -7.42
CA PHE A 163 12.57 10.19 -6.65
C PHE A 163 12.13 11.62 -6.34
N GLN A 164 11.19 12.18 -7.09
CA GLN A 164 10.66 13.53 -6.85
C GLN A 164 9.34 13.53 -6.04
N CYS A 165 8.83 12.35 -5.69
CA CYS A 165 7.62 12.23 -4.90
C CYS A 165 7.90 12.43 -3.40
N PRO A 166 7.27 13.42 -2.73
CA PRO A 166 7.49 13.66 -1.30
C PRO A 166 7.09 12.46 -0.40
N PHE A 167 6.06 11.72 -0.78
CA PHE A 167 5.61 10.53 -0.05
C PHE A 167 6.60 9.37 -0.19
N CYS A 168 7.24 9.25 -1.37
CA CYS A 168 8.31 8.26 -1.60
C CYS A 168 9.54 8.56 -0.74
N LYS A 169 9.90 9.82 -0.59
CA LYS A 169 10.96 10.24 0.33
C LYS A 169 10.61 9.92 1.78
N ARG A 170 9.39 10.25 2.19
CA ARG A 170 8.93 10.07 3.58
C ARG A 170 8.94 8.61 4.01
N VAL A 171 8.57 7.69 3.14
CA VAL A 171 8.45 6.27 3.48
C VAL A 171 9.82 5.58 3.66
N GLN A 172 10.92 6.17 3.19
CA GLN A 172 12.25 5.52 3.24
C GLN A 172 12.69 5.21 4.68
N SER A 173 12.47 6.11 5.63
CA SER A 173 12.81 5.85 7.04
C SER A 173 11.98 4.72 7.65
N THR A 174 10.72 4.61 7.27
CA THR A 174 9.85 3.49 7.66
C THR A 174 10.33 2.17 7.08
N LEU A 175 10.68 2.16 5.79
CA LEU A 175 11.22 0.97 5.13
C LEU A 175 12.55 0.50 5.74
N GLU A 176 13.41 1.41 6.14
CA GLU A 176 14.67 1.07 6.83
C GLU A 176 14.39 0.31 8.14
N LYS A 177 13.46 0.80 8.96
CA LYS A 177 13.04 0.12 10.20
C LYS A 177 12.47 -1.27 9.92
N VAL A 178 11.60 -1.39 8.92
CA VAL A 178 10.99 -2.66 8.54
C VAL A 178 12.03 -3.64 8.00
N ARG A 179 12.97 -3.20 7.16
CA ARG A 179 14.10 -4.03 6.69
C ARG A 179 14.95 -4.55 7.85
N ASN A 180 15.27 -3.69 8.80
CA ASN A 180 16.06 -4.08 9.96
C ASN A 180 15.33 -5.12 10.83
N LYS A 181 14.02 -4.97 10.99
CA LYS A 181 13.18 -5.89 11.76
C LYS A 181 13.08 -7.28 11.11
N TYR A 182 13.01 -7.35 9.79
CA TYR A 182 12.76 -8.58 9.03
C TYR A 182 13.91 -9.00 8.12
N SER A 183 15.14 -8.68 8.49
CA SER A 183 16.34 -8.87 7.66
C SER A 183 16.55 -10.28 7.10
N ASN A 184 16.06 -11.31 7.79
CA ASN A 184 16.24 -12.71 7.42
C ASN A 184 14.98 -13.37 6.82
N GLU A 185 13.82 -12.76 6.96
CA GLU A 185 12.54 -13.38 6.61
C GLU A 185 11.86 -12.73 5.41
N VAL A 186 12.16 -11.45 5.14
CA VAL A 186 11.51 -10.64 4.12
C VAL A 186 12.53 -10.11 3.14
N GLN A 187 12.22 -10.21 1.86
CA GLN A 187 12.99 -9.62 0.79
C GLN A 187 12.36 -8.30 0.37
N PHE A 188 13.21 -7.34 -0.02
CA PHE A 188 12.79 -6.02 -0.48
C PHE A 188 13.31 -5.77 -1.87
N GLY A 189 12.53 -5.08 -2.68
CA GLY A 189 12.91 -4.71 -4.03
C GLY A 189 12.30 -3.38 -4.45
N TYR A 190 12.90 -2.79 -5.47
CA TYR A 190 12.58 -1.47 -5.98
C TYR A 190 12.39 -1.49 -7.48
N ARG A 191 11.29 -0.90 -7.95
CA ARG A 191 11.01 -0.62 -9.35
C ARG A 191 10.64 0.84 -9.52
N HIS A 192 10.88 1.37 -10.71
CA HIS A 192 10.64 2.76 -11.03
C HIS A 192 9.21 3.00 -11.49
N PHE A 193 8.61 4.06 -10.97
CA PHE A 193 7.33 4.56 -11.48
C PHE A 193 7.34 6.10 -11.48
N PRO A 194 8.21 6.73 -12.30
CA PRO A 194 8.26 8.18 -12.41
C PRO A 194 6.95 8.72 -12.94
N LEU A 195 6.36 9.66 -12.19
CA LEU A 195 5.08 10.28 -12.53
C LEU A 195 5.27 11.33 -13.63
N PRO A 196 4.33 11.48 -14.58
CA PRO A 196 4.49 12.35 -15.75
C PRO A 196 4.72 13.82 -15.43
N PHE A 197 4.22 14.30 -14.27
CA PHE A 197 4.36 15.69 -13.83
C PHE A 197 5.64 15.98 -13.03
N HIS A 198 6.46 14.96 -12.75
CA HIS A 198 7.79 15.11 -12.17
C HIS A 198 8.84 15.10 -13.27
N LYS A 199 9.30 16.28 -13.67
CA LYS A 199 10.10 16.48 -14.90
C LYS A 199 11.39 15.67 -14.96
N GLU A 200 12.11 15.59 -13.84
CA GLU A 200 13.41 14.92 -13.78
C GLU A 200 13.33 13.47 -13.31
N ALA A 201 12.16 13.01 -12.82
CA ALA A 201 12.00 11.70 -12.21
C ALA A 201 12.41 10.54 -13.13
N HIS A 202 12.09 10.63 -14.42
CA HIS A 202 12.48 9.61 -15.40
C HIS A 202 14.00 9.58 -15.62
N GLY A 203 14.66 10.75 -15.68
CA GLY A 203 16.11 10.85 -15.76
C GLY A 203 16.83 10.36 -14.50
N LEU A 204 16.27 10.64 -13.32
CA LEU A 204 16.78 10.15 -12.03
C LEU A 204 16.68 8.62 -11.94
N ALA A 205 15.59 8.03 -12.41
CA ALA A 205 15.42 6.59 -12.49
C ALA A 205 16.48 5.94 -13.38
N GLN A 206 16.78 6.53 -14.53
CA GLN A 206 17.85 6.04 -15.39
C GLN A 206 19.24 6.22 -14.77
N ALA A 207 19.48 7.33 -14.10
CA ALA A 207 20.76 7.60 -13.44
C ALA A 207 21.06 6.58 -12.34
N VAL A 208 20.11 6.22 -11.51
CA VAL A 208 20.33 5.22 -10.47
C VAL A 208 20.59 3.82 -11.04
N GLU A 209 19.99 3.49 -12.18
CA GLU A 209 20.29 2.25 -12.90
C GLU A 209 21.72 2.26 -13.50
N CYS A 210 22.21 3.41 -13.92
CA CYS A 210 23.61 3.54 -14.33
C CYS A 210 24.58 3.38 -13.15
N ALA A 211 24.21 3.85 -11.96
CA ALA A 211 24.95 3.57 -10.74
C ALA A 211 24.93 2.07 -10.36
N ARG A 212 23.85 1.38 -10.68
CA ARG A 212 23.73 -0.08 -10.48
C ARG A 212 24.81 -0.86 -11.23
N ASP A 213 25.22 -0.40 -12.41
CA ASP A 213 26.31 -1.00 -13.16
C ASP A 213 27.64 -1.04 -12.39
N GLN A 214 27.79 -0.14 -11.43
CA GLN A 214 28.95 -0.04 -10.56
C GLN A 214 28.66 -0.41 -9.08
N ASN A 215 27.58 -1.15 -8.86
CA ASN A 215 27.12 -1.61 -7.54
C ASN A 215 26.83 -0.46 -6.56
N LYS A 216 26.31 0.67 -7.05
CA LYS A 216 26.02 1.87 -6.26
C LYS A 216 24.55 2.32 -6.36
N PHE A 217 23.65 1.38 -6.68
CA PHE A 217 22.22 1.69 -6.77
C PHE A 217 21.67 2.24 -5.45
N TRP A 218 21.85 1.51 -4.35
CA TRP A 218 21.23 1.87 -3.07
C TRP A 218 21.84 3.12 -2.45
N GLU A 219 23.13 3.31 -2.60
CA GLU A 219 23.82 4.51 -2.14
C GLU A 219 23.31 5.76 -2.88
N LEU A 220 23.16 5.69 -4.19
CA LEU A 220 22.64 6.81 -4.98
C LEU A 220 21.14 7.00 -4.76
N GLN A 221 20.37 5.93 -4.65
CA GLN A 221 18.95 5.98 -4.29
C GLN A 221 18.72 6.74 -2.99
N ASP A 222 19.47 6.42 -1.95
CA ASP A 222 19.40 7.09 -0.65
C ASP A 222 19.73 8.58 -0.76
N LEU A 223 20.81 8.92 -1.47
CA LEU A 223 21.21 10.30 -1.69
C LEU A 223 20.19 11.09 -2.52
N PHE A 224 19.56 10.48 -3.51
CA PHE A 224 18.50 11.13 -4.26
C PHE A 224 17.31 11.49 -3.37
N TYR A 225 16.84 10.58 -2.55
CA TYR A 225 15.74 10.88 -1.62
C TYR A 225 16.11 11.92 -0.56
N LYS A 226 17.36 11.98 -0.13
CA LYS A 226 17.83 12.98 0.85
C LYS A 226 18.02 14.37 0.27
N ASN A 227 18.39 14.49 -1.01
CA ASN A 227 18.86 15.74 -1.58
C ASN A 227 18.02 16.29 -2.73
N ILE A 228 17.28 15.44 -3.45
CA ILE A 228 16.45 15.87 -4.59
C ILE A 228 15.03 16.16 -4.12
N SER A 229 14.42 17.21 -4.67
CA SER A 229 13.03 17.56 -4.44
C SER A 229 12.33 17.93 -5.78
N ASN A 230 11.93 19.18 -5.94
CA ASN A 230 11.16 19.63 -7.10
C ASN A 230 11.99 19.78 -8.40
N SER A 231 13.30 19.88 -8.28
CA SER A 231 14.22 20.02 -9.41
C SER A 231 15.53 19.31 -9.12
N ALA A 232 16.20 18.87 -10.17
CA ALA A 232 17.52 18.27 -10.13
C ALA A 232 18.31 18.70 -11.36
N SER A 233 19.43 19.39 -11.16
CA SER A 233 20.36 19.73 -12.25
C SER A 233 21.28 18.54 -12.55
N ASP A 234 21.82 18.49 -13.76
CA ASP A 234 22.80 17.48 -14.15
C ASP A 234 24.03 17.50 -13.23
N LYS A 235 24.46 18.69 -12.83
CA LYS A 235 25.56 18.85 -11.89
C LYS A 235 25.27 18.23 -10.53
N GLU A 236 24.08 18.47 -9.97
CA GLU A 236 23.67 17.84 -8.69
C GLU A 236 23.66 16.32 -8.79
N ILE A 237 23.15 15.77 -9.87
CA ILE A 237 23.11 14.31 -10.10
C ILE A 237 24.53 13.73 -10.16
N LEU A 238 25.43 14.37 -10.91
CA LEU A 238 26.83 13.94 -10.99
C LEU A 238 27.56 14.04 -9.63
N ASP A 239 27.34 15.13 -8.90
CA ASP A 239 27.93 15.31 -7.58
C ASP A 239 27.42 14.25 -6.59
N LEU A 240 26.14 13.92 -6.63
CA LEU A 240 25.56 12.85 -5.80
C LEU A 240 26.06 11.46 -6.21
N ALA A 241 26.25 11.21 -7.50
CA ALA A 241 26.84 9.95 -7.97
C ALA A 241 28.27 9.76 -7.46
N LYS A 242 29.08 10.83 -7.46
CA LYS A 242 30.43 10.82 -6.86
C LYS A 242 30.37 10.55 -5.37
N LEU A 243 29.47 11.22 -4.65
CA LEU A 243 29.28 11.03 -3.21
C LEU A 243 28.79 9.60 -2.88
N ALA A 244 27.99 8.99 -3.74
CA ALA A 244 27.55 7.61 -3.62
C ALA A 244 28.69 6.59 -3.79
N GLY A 245 29.83 7.00 -4.31
CA GLY A 245 30.99 6.15 -4.56
C GLY A 245 31.03 5.56 -5.98
N VAL A 246 30.34 6.18 -6.94
CA VAL A 246 30.50 5.82 -8.36
C VAL A 246 31.92 6.22 -8.78
N GLU A 247 32.75 5.24 -9.04
CA GLU A 247 34.19 5.47 -9.32
C GLU A 247 34.41 5.97 -10.74
N ASN A 248 33.75 5.32 -11.72
CA ASN A 248 33.85 5.73 -13.10
C ASN A 248 32.71 6.67 -13.50
N ILE A 249 32.90 7.95 -13.21
CA ILE A 249 31.92 9.00 -13.50
C ILE A 249 31.69 9.18 -15.00
N ARG A 250 32.69 8.97 -15.83
CA ARG A 250 32.54 9.10 -17.29
C ARG A 250 31.64 8.02 -17.85
N ASP A 251 31.78 6.79 -17.41
CA ASP A 251 30.88 5.68 -17.81
C ASP A 251 29.47 5.89 -17.28
N PHE A 252 29.33 6.38 -16.07
CA PHE A 252 28.05 6.74 -15.48
C PHE A 252 27.34 7.83 -16.33
N GLU A 253 28.03 8.91 -16.62
CA GLU A 253 27.49 10.02 -17.41
C GLU A 253 27.13 9.60 -18.83
N PHE A 254 27.99 8.81 -19.48
CA PHE A 254 27.72 8.24 -20.79
C PHE A 254 26.50 7.32 -20.79
N CYS A 255 26.40 6.42 -19.83
CA CYS A 255 25.24 5.54 -19.63
C CYS A 255 23.95 6.35 -19.48
N TRP A 256 23.97 7.34 -18.61
CA TRP A 256 22.81 8.16 -18.29
C TRP A 256 22.36 9.02 -19.47
N HIS A 257 23.27 9.79 -20.08
CA HIS A 257 22.96 10.68 -21.21
C HIS A 257 22.58 9.93 -22.50
N ASN A 258 23.04 8.72 -22.69
CA ASN A 258 22.67 7.88 -23.83
C ASN A 258 21.42 7.03 -23.60
N GLY A 259 20.79 7.14 -22.44
CA GLY A 259 19.56 6.45 -22.15
C GLY A 259 19.69 4.92 -22.13
N LYS A 260 20.81 4.38 -21.69
CA LYS A 260 21.05 2.93 -21.64
C LYS A 260 19.93 2.16 -20.96
N TYR A 261 19.32 2.74 -19.92
CA TYR A 261 18.27 2.10 -19.14
C TYR A 261 16.87 2.71 -19.33
N ALA A 262 16.67 3.48 -20.41
CA ALA A 262 15.36 4.04 -20.72
C ALA A 262 14.27 2.96 -20.86
N GLU A 263 14.58 1.84 -21.53
CA GLU A 263 13.64 0.72 -21.71
C GLU A 263 13.36 0.00 -20.39
N ARG A 264 14.35 -0.16 -19.51
CA ARG A 264 14.13 -0.73 -18.17
C ARG A 264 13.11 0.09 -17.38
N VAL A 265 13.25 1.39 -17.36
CA VAL A 265 12.31 2.30 -16.70
C VAL A 265 10.93 2.25 -17.36
N LYS A 266 10.85 2.20 -18.68
CA LYS A 266 9.59 2.01 -19.40
C LYS A 266 8.90 0.69 -19.03
N ASN A 267 9.65 -0.39 -18.95
CA ASN A 267 9.11 -1.70 -18.56
C ASN A 267 8.58 -1.69 -17.14
N ASP A 268 9.26 -1.02 -16.22
CA ASP A 268 8.76 -0.83 -14.84
C ASP A 268 7.45 -0.06 -14.83
N ILE A 269 7.36 1.04 -15.58
CA ILE A 269 6.13 1.84 -15.70
C ILE A 269 5.00 1.01 -16.30
N ARG A 270 5.26 0.29 -17.38
CA ARG A 270 4.26 -0.57 -18.05
C ARG A 270 3.74 -1.63 -17.10
N ASP A 271 4.63 -2.37 -16.44
CA ASP A 271 4.24 -3.44 -15.52
C ASP A 271 3.46 -2.88 -14.32
N GLY A 272 3.87 -1.72 -13.80
CA GLY A 272 3.13 -1.03 -12.75
C GLY A 272 1.74 -0.56 -13.19
N ALA A 273 1.63 -0.01 -14.40
CA ALA A 273 0.35 0.41 -14.96
C ALA A 273 -0.61 -0.77 -15.19
N GLU A 274 -0.10 -1.91 -15.64
CA GLU A 274 -0.88 -3.15 -15.79
C GLU A 274 -1.40 -3.68 -14.45
N LEU A 275 -0.66 -3.46 -13.37
CA LEU A 275 -1.12 -3.74 -11.99
C LEU A 275 -2.16 -2.73 -11.48
N GLY A 276 -2.39 -1.64 -12.21
CA GLY A 276 -3.31 -0.58 -11.83
C GLY A 276 -2.70 0.50 -10.94
N ILE A 277 -1.36 0.61 -10.87
CA ILE A 277 -0.68 1.67 -10.13
C ILE A 277 -0.98 3.02 -10.78
N GLN A 278 -1.40 3.99 -9.97
CA GLN A 278 -1.74 5.36 -10.40
C GLN A 278 -0.93 6.43 -9.67
N GLY A 279 -0.22 6.06 -8.62
CA GLY A 279 0.55 6.97 -7.79
C GLY A 279 1.67 6.27 -7.05
N THR A 280 2.52 7.05 -6.40
CA THR A 280 3.69 6.55 -5.68
C THR A 280 3.77 7.10 -4.25
N PRO A 281 4.40 6.38 -3.32
CA PRO A 281 4.86 5.02 -3.49
C PRO A 281 3.69 4.04 -3.56
N THR A 282 3.86 2.93 -4.28
CA THR A 282 2.92 1.80 -4.24
C THR A 282 3.70 0.54 -3.94
N PHE A 283 3.16 -0.27 -3.06
CA PHE A 283 3.78 -1.51 -2.58
C PHE A 283 2.93 -2.71 -2.98
N ILE A 284 3.60 -3.74 -3.48
CA ILE A 284 3.04 -5.08 -3.55
C ILE A 284 3.78 -5.91 -2.51
N LEU A 285 3.03 -6.43 -1.53
CA LEU A 285 3.56 -7.18 -0.41
C LEU A 285 2.86 -8.52 -0.29
N GLY A 286 3.62 -9.60 -0.30
CA GLY A 286 3.04 -10.93 -0.21
C GLY A 286 4.03 -12.06 -0.29
N ALA A 287 3.52 -13.23 -0.64
CA ALA A 287 4.30 -14.44 -0.79
C ALA A 287 5.26 -14.34 -1.99
N TYR A 288 6.52 -14.66 -1.75
CA TYR A 288 7.57 -14.63 -2.76
C TYR A 288 7.79 -16.04 -3.34
N ASP A 289 7.74 -16.12 -4.65
CA ASP A 289 8.14 -17.30 -5.41
C ASP A 289 9.46 -17.01 -6.17
N PRO A 290 10.58 -17.56 -5.71
CA PRO A 290 11.87 -17.35 -6.36
C PRO A 290 11.99 -18.05 -7.71
N GLU A 291 11.22 -19.10 -7.98
CA GLU A 291 11.26 -19.81 -9.26
C GLU A 291 10.61 -19.00 -10.38
N THR A 292 9.44 -18.41 -10.11
CA THR A 292 8.71 -17.57 -11.06
C THR A 292 9.11 -16.10 -11.00
N GLN A 293 9.90 -15.70 -10.01
CA GLN A 293 10.26 -14.31 -9.74
C GLN A 293 9.03 -13.42 -9.61
N THR A 294 8.06 -13.86 -8.78
CA THR A 294 6.79 -13.17 -8.56
C THR A 294 6.50 -12.93 -7.09
N VAL A 295 5.73 -11.89 -6.82
CA VAL A 295 5.13 -11.61 -5.52
C VAL A 295 3.62 -11.75 -5.65
N SER A 296 3.04 -12.61 -4.81
CA SER A 296 1.59 -12.81 -4.75
C SER A 296 1.05 -12.23 -3.44
N GLY A 297 0.32 -11.14 -3.52
CA GLY A 297 -0.12 -10.48 -2.30
C GLY A 297 -1.04 -9.28 -2.49
N GLU A 298 -0.92 -8.34 -1.57
CA GLU A 298 -1.74 -7.15 -1.48
C GLU A 298 -1.02 -5.94 -2.07
N MET A 299 -1.78 -5.04 -2.67
CA MET A 299 -1.29 -3.75 -3.13
C MET A 299 -1.86 -2.63 -2.25
N PHE A 300 -1.00 -1.72 -1.84
CA PHE A 300 -1.40 -0.50 -1.14
C PHE A 300 -0.47 0.65 -1.48
N SER A 301 -0.96 1.88 -1.34
CA SER A 301 -0.25 3.09 -1.78
C SER A 301 -0.09 4.09 -0.65
N GLY A 302 0.88 4.97 -0.82
CA GLY A 302 1.18 6.08 0.07
C GLY A 302 2.27 5.78 1.09
N ALA A 303 2.67 6.81 1.83
CA ALA A 303 3.64 6.68 2.92
C ALA A 303 2.97 6.07 4.16
N VAL A 304 2.65 4.80 4.07
CA VAL A 304 1.96 4.05 5.13
C VAL A 304 2.86 3.84 6.35
N SER A 305 2.23 3.59 7.49
CA SER A 305 2.91 3.41 8.77
C SER A 305 3.71 2.11 8.86
N GLU A 306 4.68 2.07 9.77
CA GLU A 306 5.40 0.84 10.12
C GLU A 306 4.45 -0.26 10.57
N GLU A 307 3.43 0.06 11.38
CA GLU A 307 2.42 -0.87 11.87
C GLU A 307 1.64 -1.55 10.74
N LYS A 308 1.35 -0.82 9.67
CA LYS A 308 0.71 -1.42 8.49
C LYS A 308 1.61 -2.41 7.78
N PHE A 309 2.87 -2.08 7.55
CA PHE A 309 3.84 -3.01 6.97
C PHE A 309 3.98 -4.27 7.82
N VAL A 310 4.16 -4.11 9.12
CA VAL A 310 4.30 -5.23 10.07
C VAL A 310 3.07 -6.13 10.03
N ARG A 311 1.86 -5.56 10.09
CA ARG A 311 0.62 -6.34 10.06
C ARG A 311 0.49 -7.19 8.79
N VAL A 312 0.78 -6.61 7.63
CA VAL A 312 0.68 -7.33 6.35
C VAL A 312 1.81 -8.36 6.22
N ILE A 313 3.04 -8.01 6.60
CA ILE A 313 4.17 -8.95 6.63
C ILE A 313 3.85 -10.16 7.50
N GLU A 314 3.40 -9.94 8.74
CA GLU A 314 3.07 -11.03 9.67
C GLU A 314 1.97 -11.95 9.12
N LYS A 315 0.98 -11.38 8.44
CA LYS A 315 -0.08 -12.16 7.78
C LYS A 315 0.52 -13.16 6.78
N TYR A 316 1.44 -12.72 5.93
CA TYR A 316 2.05 -13.59 4.93
C TYR A 316 3.13 -14.52 5.49
N LEU A 317 3.88 -14.09 6.49
CA LEU A 317 4.82 -14.97 7.19
C LEU A 317 4.08 -16.14 7.87
N THR A 318 2.94 -15.88 8.49
CA THR A 318 2.12 -16.91 9.14
C THR A 318 1.57 -17.91 8.12
N SER A 319 1.03 -17.44 7.00
CA SER A 319 0.48 -18.31 5.95
C SER A 319 1.56 -19.19 5.31
N THR A 320 2.72 -18.63 4.98
CA THR A 320 3.83 -19.38 4.37
C THR A 320 4.44 -20.41 5.33
N ARG A 321 4.50 -20.15 6.63
CA ARG A 321 4.93 -21.13 7.65
C ARG A 321 3.95 -22.30 7.74
N THR A 322 2.66 -22.04 7.62
CA THR A 322 1.63 -23.09 7.64
C THR A 322 1.73 -24.00 6.42
N GLU A 323 1.88 -23.43 5.23
CA GLU A 323 2.08 -24.18 3.97
C GLU A 323 3.34 -25.06 4.01
N ALA A 324 4.45 -24.53 4.55
CA ALA A 324 5.69 -25.27 4.72
C ALA A 324 5.58 -26.47 5.67
N LYS A 325 4.73 -26.38 6.70
CA LYS A 325 4.47 -27.49 7.65
C LYS A 325 3.55 -28.58 7.07
N LEU A 326 2.67 -28.20 6.14
CA LEU A 326 1.77 -29.17 5.48
C LEU A 326 2.46 -29.97 4.38
N ASN A 327 3.60 -29.49 3.88
CA ASN A 327 4.38 -30.13 2.83
C ASN A 327 5.57 -30.97 3.38
N GLN A 328 5.71 -31.07 4.70
CA GLN A 328 6.64 -31.98 5.41
C GLN A 328 5.87 -33.18 5.97
#